data_0c9791e95b12d05cf7c5567698f201b3
#
_entry.id   0c9791e95b12d05cf7c5567698f201b3
#
_cell.length_a   1.000
_cell.length_b   1.000
_cell.length_c   1.000
_cell.angle_alpha   90.00
_cell.angle_beta   90.00
_cell.angle_gamma   90.00
#
_symmetry.space_group_name_H-M   'P 1'
#
loop_
_entity.id
_entity.type
_entity.pdbx_description
1 polymer ?
#
loop_
_entity_poly.entity_id
_entity_poly.type
_entity_poly.pdbx_seq_one_letter_code
_entity_poly.pdbx_strand_id
1 'polypeptide(L)' 'IDPRDVIDAIPLAWQARHGLALAVTNEVGWGLVSPYRSGRVFTELLGLVNQEMAVVSDEVIMIVAGRALRL' A
#
# COMPACT_ATOMS: atom_id res chain seq x y z
N ILE A 1 11.19 -9.19 -14.82
CA ILE A 1 11.14 -8.81 -13.38
C ILE A 1 9.92 -9.42 -12.74
N ASP A 2 10.12 -10.11 -11.66
CA ASP A 2 9.03 -10.64 -10.87
C ASP A 2 8.40 -9.48 -10.07
N PRO A 3 7.09 -9.23 -10.22
CA PRO A 3 6.42 -8.20 -9.43
C PRO A 3 6.61 -8.37 -7.91
N ARG A 4 6.77 -9.59 -7.45
CA ARG A 4 6.99 -9.87 -6.03
C ARG A 4 8.31 -9.29 -5.52
N ASP A 5 9.36 -9.29 -6.33
CA ASP A 5 10.65 -8.69 -5.97
C ASP A 5 10.52 -7.18 -5.77
N VAL A 6 9.74 -6.52 -6.62
CA VAL A 6 9.47 -5.09 -6.49
C VAL A 6 8.67 -4.80 -5.23
N ILE A 7 7.65 -5.60 -4.94
CA ILE A 7 6.80 -5.45 -3.75
C ILE A 7 7.64 -5.58 -2.48
N ASP A 8 8.53 -6.57 -2.43
CA ASP A 8 9.37 -6.80 -1.25
C ASP A 8 10.43 -5.70 -1.08
N ALA A 9 10.91 -5.11 -2.18
CA ALA A 9 11.90 -4.04 -2.15
C ALA A 9 11.36 -2.73 -1.57
N ILE A 10 10.07 -2.42 -1.77
CA ILE A 10 9.49 -1.15 -1.32
C ILE A 10 9.54 -0.99 0.21
N PRO A 11 9.08 -1.96 1.02
CA PRO A 11 9.18 -1.84 2.47
C PRO A 11 10.61 -1.76 2.98
N LEU A 12 11.54 -2.48 2.36
CA LEU A 12 12.95 -2.42 2.73
C LEU A 12 13.54 -1.04 2.48
N ALA A 13 13.25 -0.44 1.33
CA ALA A 13 13.70 0.91 1.01
C ALA A 13 13.08 1.93 1.97
N TRP A 14 11.81 1.75 2.32
CA TRP A 14 11.11 2.61 3.27
C TRP A 14 11.76 2.57 4.65
N GLN A 15 12.09 1.38 5.15
CA GLN A 15 12.76 1.22 6.44
C GLN A 15 14.18 1.81 6.44
N ALA A 16 14.88 1.73 5.32
CA ALA A 16 16.27 2.18 5.21
C ALA A 16 16.40 3.70 5.03
N ARG A 17 15.29 4.41 4.82
CA ARG A 17 15.32 5.86 4.59
C ARG A 17 15.82 6.62 5.82
N HIS A 18 16.39 7.78 5.57
CA HIS A 18 16.72 8.75 6.61
C HIS A 18 15.76 9.93 6.52
N GLY A 19 15.33 10.42 7.68
CA GLY A 19 14.45 11.57 7.77
C GLY A 19 12.98 11.22 7.59
N LEU A 20 12.15 12.26 7.57
CA LEU A 20 10.71 12.15 7.46
C LEU A 20 10.30 11.82 6.03
N ALA A 21 9.36 10.91 5.88
CA ALA A 21 8.81 10.54 4.58
C ALA A 21 7.31 10.28 4.70
N LEU A 22 6.58 10.56 3.63
CA LEU A 22 5.15 10.36 3.53
C LEU A 22 4.85 9.54 2.28
N ALA A 23 4.09 8.47 2.45
CA ALA A 23 3.59 7.68 1.33
C ALA A 23 2.06 7.78 1.30
N VAL A 24 1.51 7.99 0.12
CA VAL A 24 0.06 8.06 -0.10
C VAL A 24 -0.33 6.94 -1.04
N THR A 25 -1.37 6.21 -0.68
CA THR A 25 -1.86 5.09 -1.47
C THR A 25 -3.38 5.05 -1.45
N ASN A 26 -3.98 4.28 -2.34
CA ASN A 26 -5.41 4.01 -2.33
C ASN A 26 -5.70 2.71 -1.61
N GLU A 27 -6.77 2.68 -0.83
CA GLU A 27 -7.30 1.43 -0.32
C GLU A 27 -7.98 0.67 -1.45
N VAL A 28 -7.78 -0.64 -1.49
CA VAL A 28 -8.31 -1.50 -2.55
C VAL A 28 -9.11 -2.66 -1.94
N GLY A 29 -10.00 -3.22 -2.74
CA GLY A 29 -10.81 -4.37 -2.30
C GLY A 29 -12.16 -4.00 -1.72
N TRP A 30 -12.50 -2.72 -1.64
CA TRP A 30 -13.79 -2.24 -1.09
C TRP A 30 -14.86 -2.05 -2.15
N GLY A 31 -14.47 -2.09 -3.41
CA GLY A 31 -15.39 -1.89 -4.52
C GLY A 31 -15.73 -3.19 -5.25
N LEU A 32 -16.26 -3.03 -6.45
CA LEU A 32 -16.55 -4.16 -7.32
C LEU A 32 -15.27 -4.86 -7.74
N VAL A 33 -15.34 -6.19 -7.84
CA VAL A 33 -14.24 -6.98 -8.38
C VAL A 33 -14.16 -6.74 -9.89
N SER A 34 -12.97 -6.40 -10.37
CA SER A 34 -12.75 -6.20 -11.79
C SER A 34 -13.03 -7.48 -12.58
N PRO A 35 -13.71 -7.39 -13.74
CA PRO A 35 -13.88 -8.54 -14.62
C PRO A 35 -12.59 -8.92 -15.35
N TYR A 36 -11.57 -8.04 -15.32
CA TYR A 36 -10.31 -8.28 -16.00
C TYR A 36 -9.27 -8.85 -15.03
N ARG A 37 -8.49 -9.80 -15.51
CA ARG A 37 -7.43 -10.40 -14.71
C ARG A 37 -6.39 -9.36 -14.27
N SER A 38 -6.02 -8.43 -15.16
CA SER A 38 -5.07 -7.37 -14.84
C SER A 38 -5.55 -6.48 -13.70
N GLY A 39 -6.84 -6.16 -13.67
CA GLY A 39 -7.43 -5.38 -12.57
C GLY A 39 -7.41 -6.14 -11.25
N ARG A 40 -7.71 -7.44 -11.27
CA ARG A 40 -7.65 -8.26 -10.06
C ARG A 40 -6.23 -8.42 -9.53
N VAL A 41 -5.26 -8.63 -10.42
CA VAL A 41 -3.84 -8.72 -10.05
C VAL A 41 -3.37 -7.39 -9.46
N PHE A 42 -3.72 -6.27 -10.08
CA PHE A 42 -3.37 -4.95 -9.55
C PHE A 42 -3.91 -4.75 -8.14
N THR A 43 -5.18 -5.07 -7.90
CA THR A 43 -5.81 -4.93 -6.58
C THR A 43 -5.09 -5.79 -5.54
N GLU A 44 -4.77 -7.02 -5.89
CA GLU A 44 -4.08 -7.95 -5.00
C GLU A 44 -2.68 -7.47 -4.65
N LEU A 45 -1.92 -7.03 -5.65
CA LEU A 45 -0.55 -6.55 -5.44
C LEU A 45 -0.50 -5.26 -4.65
N LEU A 46 -1.38 -4.30 -4.96
CA LEU A 46 -1.44 -3.05 -4.20
C LEU A 46 -1.87 -3.30 -2.76
N GLY A 47 -2.82 -4.20 -2.54
CA GLY A 47 -3.22 -4.59 -1.19
C GLY A 47 -2.07 -5.16 -0.37
N LEU A 48 -1.22 -5.99 -0.98
CA LEU A 48 -0.05 -6.52 -0.31
C LEU A 48 0.97 -5.44 0.03
N VAL A 49 1.23 -4.52 -0.89
CA VAL A 49 2.13 -3.38 -0.64
C VAL A 49 1.59 -2.55 0.52
N ASN A 50 0.30 -2.24 0.53
CA ASN A 50 -0.32 -1.47 1.61
C ASN A 50 -0.13 -2.15 2.96
N GLN A 51 -0.33 -3.46 3.04
CA GLN A 51 -0.16 -4.22 4.28
C GLN A 51 1.28 -4.21 4.76
N GLU A 52 2.23 -4.45 3.88
CA GLU A 52 3.64 -4.48 4.22
C GLU A 52 4.16 -3.10 4.61
N MET A 53 3.71 -2.05 3.93
CA MET A 53 4.06 -0.67 4.27
C MET A 53 3.50 -0.26 5.62
N ALA A 54 2.30 -0.69 5.96
CA ALA A 54 1.69 -0.41 7.26
C ALA A 54 2.50 -0.99 8.41
N VAL A 55 3.01 -2.22 8.23
CA VAL A 55 3.83 -2.88 9.26
C VAL A 55 5.12 -2.11 9.56
N VAL A 56 5.73 -1.51 8.55
CA VAL A 56 7.05 -0.84 8.67
C VAL A 56 6.94 0.67 8.82
N SER A 57 5.73 1.22 8.94
CA SER A 57 5.50 2.65 9.10
C SER A 57 5.27 2.99 10.57
N ASP A 58 5.75 4.15 10.98
CA ASP A 58 5.56 4.63 12.35
C ASP A 58 4.12 5.04 12.60
N GLU A 59 3.44 5.50 11.57
CA GLU A 59 2.07 5.98 11.66
C GLU A 59 1.33 5.65 10.37
N VAL A 60 0.11 5.15 10.52
CA VAL A 60 -0.78 4.82 9.40
C VAL A 60 -2.09 5.54 9.61
N ILE A 61 -2.52 6.30 8.60
CA ILE A 61 -3.72 7.14 8.69
C ILE A 61 -4.60 6.86 7.49
N MET A 62 -5.91 6.73 7.74
CA MET A 62 -6.92 6.65 6.68
C MET A 62 -7.70 7.96 6.66
N ILE A 63 -7.90 8.52 5.47
CA ILE A 63 -8.68 9.74 5.30
C ILE A 63 -10.06 9.37 4.76
N VAL A 64 -11.08 9.77 5.49
CA VAL A 64 -12.48 9.56 5.10
C VAL A 64 -13.21 10.88 5.26
N ALA A 65 -13.82 11.37 4.18
CA ALA A 65 -14.58 12.64 4.19
C ALA A 65 -13.75 13.79 4.76
N GLY A 66 -12.48 13.88 4.39
CA GLY A 66 -11.57 14.92 4.87
C GLY A 66 -11.10 14.76 6.30
N ARG A 67 -11.46 13.67 6.96
CA ARG A 67 -11.10 13.42 8.36
C ARG A 67 -10.05 12.32 8.45
N ALA A 68 -9.07 12.50 9.32
CA ALA A 68 -7.99 11.56 9.54
C ALA A 68 -8.36 10.56 10.63
N LEU A 69 -8.25 9.28 10.32
CA LEU A 69 -8.42 8.18 11.28
C LEU A 69 -7.08 7.49 11.46
N ARG A 70 -6.56 7.52 12.66
CA ARG A 70 -5.31 6.83 12.99
C ARG A 70 -5.59 5.35 13.20
N LEU A 71 -4.85 4.51 12.49
CA LEU A 71 -5.02 3.06 12.55
C LEU A 71 -4.01 2.40 13.48
#